data_d97b1444a7b671a8ddcc19b91b30fb60
#
_entry.id   d97b1444a7b671a8ddcc19b91b30fb60
#
_cell.length_a   1.000
_cell.length_b   1.000
_cell.length_c   1.000
_cell.angle_alpha   90.00
_cell.angle_beta   90.00
_cell.angle_gamma   90.00
#
_symmetry.space_group_name_H-M   'P 1'
#
loop_
_entity.id
_entity.type
_entity.pdbx_description
1 polymer ?
#
loop_
_entity_poly.entity_id
_entity_poly.type
_entity_poly.pdbx_seq_one_letter_code
_entity_poly.pdbx_strand_id
1 'polypeptide(L)'
;MSWMPKYTITKNILSNLTKIEVVKNGFEDKRLSPVILSSLHKSAKVAQTHYSTQIEGNNLSFKQVETALYSGSKSANDYQGHDEKEVKAYYAAINYMEKYLEINEPFSESFIQKIHTIIENQKKTIPYRDGQNVIYDSSDGAMIYLPPEAKDVPSLMKDLVKWVKNNADILPIPIIAGLFHYQFVTIHPYYDGNGRTARLVTSYLMRKYGYGLKGIYSLEEYYAKNLQDYYNALVTHPHHNYYYGRNNADITSWLEYFIKGVSEAFANIDIKASAEQNNKTTADIVPMLRNLDIKQRKILELFTEYKEITSNQAGQYLGLSSQSARLLLNKWVEAEFLKMANKAKKNRTYCLSEQYEKLLTE
;
A
#
# COMPACT_ATOMS: atom_id res chain seq x y z
N MET A 1 -25.86 -0.47 -18.48
CA MET A 1 -26.46 -0.07 -17.17
C MET A 1 -25.30 0.18 -16.22
N SER A 2 -25.33 1.25 -15.44
CA SER A 2 -24.30 1.50 -14.43
C SER A 2 -24.32 0.40 -13.36
N TRP A 3 -23.16 -0.11 -12.95
CA TRP A 3 -23.07 -1.11 -11.87
C TRP A 3 -23.69 -0.55 -10.58
N MET A 4 -24.54 -1.34 -9.96
CA MET A 4 -25.20 -1.02 -8.70
C MET A 4 -25.04 -2.21 -7.74
N PRO A 5 -24.11 -2.12 -6.76
CA PRO A 5 -23.88 -3.21 -5.81
C PRO A 5 -25.10 -3.39 -4.88
N LYS A 6 -25.45 -4.65 -4.61
CA LYS A 6 -26.49 -5.03 -3.64
C LYS A 6 -25.83 -5.43 -2.34
N TYR A 7 -26.11 -4.70 -1.28
CA TYR A 7 -25.62 -5.01 0.08
C TYR A 7 -26.50 -4.36 1.13
N THR A 8 -26.41 -4.87 2.34
CA THR A 8 -27.10 -4.35 3.52
C THR A 8 -26.08 -3.90 4.56
N ILE A 9 -26.29 -2.76 5.18
CA ILE A 9 -25.49 -2.32 6.34
C ILE A 9 -25.99 -3.05 7.58
N THR A 10 -25.26 -4.11 7.94
CA THR A 10 -25.57 -4.91 9.13
C THR A 10 -25.04 -4.23 10.40
N LYS A 11 -25.46 -4.74 11.56
CA LYS A 11 -24.93 -4.29 12.86
C LYS A 11 -23.42 -4.49 12.95
N ASN A 12 -22.88 -5.57 12.34
CA ASN A 12 -21.44 -5.87 12.31
C ASN A 12 -20.68 -4.84 11.48
N ILE A 13 -21.17 -4.53 10.28
CA ILE A 13 -20.59 -3.48 9.44
C ILE A 13 -20.58 -2.15 10.17
N LEU A 14 -21.71 -1.72 10.73
CA LEU A 14 -21.83 -0.46 11.44
C LEU A 14 -20.86 -0.39 12.65
N SER A 15 -20.83 -1.43 13.47
CA SER A 15 -19.93 -1.50 14.63
C SER A 15 -18.45 -1.40 14.23
N ASN A 16 -18.04 -2.12 13.17
CA ASN A 16 -16.64 -2.07 12.72
C ASN A 16 -16.28 -0.75 12.03
N LEU A 17 -17.20 -0.14 11.28
CA LEU A 17 -17.00 1.22 10.74
C LEU A 17 -16.80 2.24 11.87
N THR A 18 -17.59 2.15 12.94
CA THR A 18 -17.40 3.02 14.11
C THR A 18 -16.01 2.85 14.74
N LYS A 19 -15.53 1.61 14.90
CA LYS A 19 -14.18 1.34 15.41
C LYS A 19 -13.08 1.90 14.49
N ILE A 20 -13.25 1.75 13.17
CA ILE A 20 -12.33 2.31 12.18
C ILE A 20 -12.23 3.83 12.33
N GLU A 21 -13.35 4.52 12.44
CA GLU A 21 -13.36 5.99 12.62
C GLU A 21 -12.71 6.43 13.94
N VAL A 22 -12.96 5.70 15.03
CA VAL A 22 -12.34 5.99 16.34
C VAL A 22 -10.81 5.87 16.23
N VAL A 23 -10.31 4.78 15.66
CA VAL A 23 -8.87 4.59 15.51
C VAL A 23 -8.27 5.63 14.55
N LYS A 24 -8.90 5.87 13.40
CA LYS A 24 -8.44 6.86 12.42
C LYS A 24 -8.26 8.23 13.05
N ASN A 25 -9.30 8.73 13.74
CA ASN A 25 -9.26 10.05 14.35
C ASN A 25 -8.26 10.11 15.52
N GLY A 26 -8.25 9.10 16.38
CA GLY A 26 -7.27 9.02 17.47
C GLY A 26 -5.82 8.86 16.99
N PHE A 27 -5.61 8.29 15.81
CA PHE A 27 -4.27 8.12 15.25
C PHE A 27 -3.67 9.43 14.70
N GLU A 28 -4.49 10.34 14.18
CA GLU A 28 -4.02 11.65 13.71
C GLU A 28 -3.43 12.48 14.85
N ASP A 29 -3.97 12.32 16.07
CA ASP A 29 -3.48 12.98 17.27
C ASP A 29 -2.18 12.38 17.84
N LYS A 30 -1.82 11.15 17.41
CA LYS A 30 -0.59 10.49 17.86
C LYS A 30 0.65 11.18 17.28
N ARG A 31 1.50 11.64 18.18
CA ARG A 31 2.78 12.30 17.85
C ARG A 31 3.89 11.27 17.78
N LEU A 32 3.88 10.42 16.77
CA LEU A 32 4.98 9.50 16.50
C LEU A 32 6.21 10.27 16.03
N SER A 33 7.40 9.87 16.49
CA SER A 33 8.65 10.44 15.97
C SER A 33 8.81 10.08 14.48
N PRO A 34 9.46 10.91 13.66
CA PRO A 34 9.73 10.58 12.27
C PRO A 34 10.45 9.25 12.08
N VAL A 35 11.37 8.91 13.00
CA VAL A 35 12.12 7.64 12.96
C VAL A 35 11.19 6.45 13.18
N ILE A 36 10.35 6.50 14.22
CA ILE A 36 9.35 5.45 14.48
C ILE A 36 8.39 5.33 13.30
N LEU A 37 7.91 6.46 12.79
CA LEU A 37 7.00 6.48 11.64
C LEU A 37 7.66 5.85 10.40
N SER A 38 8.91 6.20 10.11
CA SER A 38 9.69 5.64 9.00
C SER A 38 9.89 4.13 9.17
N SER A 39 10.25 3.67 10.37
CA SER A 39 10.40 2.24 10.68
C SER A 39 9.10 1.47 10.49
N LEU A 40 7.99 1.98 11.03
CA LEU A 40 6.66 1.37 10.86
C LEU A 40 6.22 1.35 9.40
N HIS A 41 6.47 2.43 8.65
CA HIS A 41 6.15 2.53 7.23
C HIS A 41 6.95 1.52 6.40
N LYS A 42 8.27 1.41 6.66
CA LYS A 42 9.14 0.40 6.03
C LYS A 42 8.64 -1.02 6.32
N SER A 43 8.36 -1.32 7.58
CA SER A 43 7.80 -2.61 8.00
C SER A 43 6.46 -2.92 7.34
N ALA A 44 5.57 -1.94 7.24
CA ALA A 44 4.28 -2.10 6.59
C ALA A 44 4.42 -2.39 5.09
N LYS A 45 5.35 -1.72 4.40
CA LYS A 45 5.61 -1.97 2.97
C LYS A 45 6.19 -3.37 2.72
N VAL A 46 7.08 -3.84 3.60
CA VAL A 46 7.58 -5.23 3.54
C VAL A 46 6.44 -6.21 3.78
N ALA A 47 5.60 -5.98 4.80
CA ALA A 47 4.45 -6.82 5.11
C ALA A 47 3.45 -6.86 3.95
N GLN A 48 3.10 -5.70 3.40
CA GLN A 48 2.19 -5.59 2.25
C GLN A 48 2.75 -6.36 1.05
N THR A 49 4.05 -6.22 0.77
CA THR A 49 4.71 -6.94 -0.32
C THR A 49 4.71 -8.45 -0.08
N HIS A 50 5.19 -8.88 1.09
CA HIS A 50 5.29 -10.29 1.43
C HIS A 50 3.92 -10.99 1.37
N TYR A 51 2.94 -10.47 2.12
CA TYR A 51 1.65 -11.14 2.21
C TYR A 51 0.86 -11.10 0.89
N SER A 52 0.94 -10.01 0.12
CA SER A 52 0.25 -9.95 -1.16
C SER A 52 0.81 -10.92 -2.20
N THR A 53 2.12 -11.14 -2.22
CA THR A 53 2.73 -12.14 -3.11
C THR A 53 2.55 -13.56 -2.58
N GLN A 54 2.61 -13.77 -1.25
CA GLN A 54 2.36 -15.06 -0.62
C GLN A 54 0.95 -15.60 -0.92
N ILE A 55 -0.07 -14.75 -0.93
CA ILE A 55 -1.45 -15.12 -1.31
C ILE A 55 -1.50 -15.75 -2.72
N GLU A 56 -0.62 -15.30 -3.61
CA GLU A 56 -0.53 -15.81 -5.00
C GLU A 56 0.49 -16.96 -5.15
N GLY A 57 1.03 -17.47 -4.04
CA GLY A 57 1.90 -18.65 -4.04
C GLY A 57 3.41 -18.36 -4.00
N ASN A 58 3.84 -17.11 -3.78
CA ASN A 58 5.25 -16.80 -3.57
C ASN A 58 5.77 -17.45 -2.29
N ASN A 59 6.92 -18.12 -2.38
CA ASN A 59 7.47 -18.94 -1.30
C ASN A 59 8.52 -18.21 -0.43
N LEU A 60 8.85 -16.97 -0.72
CA LEU A 60 9.83 -16.24 0.07
C LEU A 60 9.28 -15.93 1.48
N SER A 61 10.05 -16.29 2.49
CA SER A 61 9.76 -15.87 3.87
C SER A 61 9.85 -14.35 4.03
N PHE A 62 9.21 -13.81 5.06
CA PHE A 62 9.23 -12.37 5.36
C PHE A 62 10.66 -11.80 5.38
N LYS A 63 11.62 -12.50 6.02
CA LYS A 63 13.03 -12.09 6.07
C LYS A 63 13.71 -12.11 4.70
N GLN A 64 13.39 -13.09 3.84
CA GLN A 64 13.91 -13.14 2.49
C GLN A 64 13.36 -11.99 1.62
N VAL A 65 12.07 -11.66 1.76
CA VAL A 65 11.47 -10.48 1.11
C VAL A 65 12.19 -9.21 1.55
N GLU A 66 12.37 -8.98 2.85
CA GLU A 66 13.10 -7.83 3.38
C GLU A 66 14.52 -7.76 2.80
N THR A 67 15.23 -8.88 2.78
CA THR A 67 16.59 -8.97 2.22
C THR A 67 16.61 -8.66 0.72
N ALA A 68 15.67 -9.22 -0.05
CA ALA A 68 15.55 -8.98 -1.49
C ALA A 68 15.28 -7.52 -1.84
N LEU A 69 14.55 -6.80 -0.98
CA LEU A 69 14.20 -5.40 -1.18
C LEU A 69 15.35 -4.44 -0.81
N TYR A 70 16.13 -4.76 0.23
CA TYR A 70 17.10 -3.79 0.80
C TYR A 70 18.56 -4.20 0.70
N SER A 71 18.89 -5.50 0.55
CA SER A 71 20.29 -5.96 0.59
C SER A 71 20.89 -6.27 -0.78
N GLY A 72 20.13 -6.16 -1.88
CA GLY A 72 20.63 -6.33 -3.25
C GLY A 72 21.22 -7.71 -3.58
N SER A 73 20.92 -8.75 -2.77
CA SER A 73 21.44 -10.10 -3.01
C SER A 73 20.91 -10.68 -4.31
N LYS A 74 21.79 -11.24 -5.13
CA LYS A 74 21.41 -12.07 -6.28
C LYS A 74 21.27 -13.51 -5.78
N SER A 75 20.04 -14.04 -5.85
CA SER A 75 19.82 -15.47 -5.59
C SER A 75 20.43 -16.32 -6.69
N ALA A 76 21.01 -17.46 -6.30
CA ALA A 76 21.67 -18.39 -7.22
C ALA A 76 20.71 -19.41 -7.87
N ASN A 77 19.43 -19.49 -7.45
CA ASN A 77 18.46 -20.44 -7.95
C ASN A 77 17.39 -19.77 -8.82
N ASP A 78 17.06 -20.35 -9.97
CA ASP A 78 16.07 -19.80 -10.93
C ASP A 78 14.66 -19.63 -10.32
N TYR A 79 14.22 -20.54 -9.46
CA TYR A 79 12.93 -20.42 -8.75
C TYR A 79 12.91 -19.24 -7.78
N GLN A 80 13.95 -19.04 -6.98
CA GLN A 80 14.07 -17.86 -6.13
C GLN A 80 14.16 -16.59 -6.95
N GLY A 81 14.74 -16.65 -8.17
CA GLY A 81 14.84 -15.53 -9.09
C GLY A 81 13.48 -15.04 -9.60
N HIS A 82 12.49 -15.92 -9.78
CA HIS A 82 11.11 -15.55 -10.15
C HIS A 82 10.41 -14.87 -8.98
N ASP A 83 10.41 -15.50 -7.81
CA ASP A 83 9.78 -14.99 -6.60
C ASP A 83 10.35 -13.62 -6.18
N GLU A 84 11.68 -13.45 -6.28
CA GLU A 84 12.31 -12.15 -6.04
C GLU A 84 11.89 -11.07 -7.04
N LYS A 85 11.72 -11.41 -8.32
CA LYS A 85 11.26 -10.44 -9.34
C LYS A 85 9.83 -10.00 -9.05
N GLU A 86 8.95 -10.91 -8.67
CA GLU A 86 7.58 -10.62 -8.30
C GLU A 86 7.52 -9.68 -7.09
N VAL A 87 8.25 -9.99 -6.02
CA VAL A 87 8.36 -9.17 -4.82
C VAL A 87 8.87 -7.75 -5.15
N LYS A 88 9.94 -7.64 -5.94
CA LYS A 88 10.51 -6.35 -6.37
C LYS A 88 9.53 -5.55 -7.23
N ALA A 89 8.79 -6.22 -8.12
CA ALA A 89 7.77 -5.59 -8.96
C ALA A 89 6.58 -5.07 -8.12
N TYR A 90 6.09 -5.86 -7.17
CA TYR A 90 5.02 -5.43 -6.29
C TYR A 90 5.45 -4.25 -5.40
N TYR A 91 6.67 -4.30 -4.84
CA TYR A 91 7.23 -3.18 -4.09
C TYR A 91 7.41 -1.90 -4.95
N ALA A 92 7.81 -2.05 -6.21
CA ALA A 92 7.87 -0.93 -7.15
C ALA A 92 6.47 -0.34 -7.43
N ALA A 93 5.43 -1.19 -7.47
CA ALA A 93 4.04 -0.73 -7.61
C ALA A 93 3.56 0.03 -6.37
N ILE A 94 3.94 -0.39 -5.14
CA ILE A 94 3.68 0.38 -3.92
C ILE A 94 4.34 1.76 -4.00
N ASN A 95 5.61 1.83 -4.38
CA ASN A 95 6.33 3.11 -4.51
C ASN A 95 5.70 4.02 -5.57
N TYR A 96 5.23 3.46 -6.67
CA TYR A 96 4.51 4.22 -7.70
C TYR A 96 3.17 4.77 -7.15
N MET A 97 2.41 3.94 -6.43
CA MET A 97 1.16 4.33 -5.78
C MET A 97 1.38 5.51 -4.81
N GLU A 98 2.44 5.47 -4.01
CA GLU A 98 2.76 6.53 -3.06
C GLU A 98 3.09 7.85 -3.75
N LYS A 99 3.90 7.81 -4.80
CA LYS A 99 4.16 8.99 -5.63
C LYS A 99 2.89 9.54 -6.29
N TYR A 100 2.01 8.67 -6.73
CA TYR A 100 0.73 9.06 -7.33
C TYR A 100 -0.20 9.75 -6.31
N LEU A 101 -0.16 9.30 -5.05
CA LEU A 101 -0.87 9.97 -3.95
C LEU A 101 -0.28 11.36 -3.63
N GLU A 102 1.05 11.52 -3.66
CA GLU A 102 1.74 12.79 -3.40
C GLU A 102 1.36 13.88 -4.42
N ILE A 103 1.26 13.53 -5.71
CA ILE A 103 0.86 14.46 -6.78
C ILE A 103 -0.66 14.66 -6.86
N ASN A 104 -1.42 13.95 -6.02
CA ASN A 104 -2.88 14.02 -5.89
C ASN A 104 -3.67 13.88 -7.20
N GLU A 105 -3.15 13.07 -8.12
CA GLU A 105 -3.84 12.78 -9.38
C GLU A 105 -5.19 12.05 -9.14
N PRO A 106 -6.18 12.24 -10.02
CA PRO A 106 -7.49 11.61 -9.87
C PRO A 106 -7.42 10.10 -10.07
N PHE A 107 -8.21 9.35 -9.30
CA PHE A 107 -8.40 7.92 -9.53
C PHE A 107 -8.89 7.66 -10.96
N SER A 108 -8.28 6.74 -11.67
CA SER A 108 -8.55 6.50 -13.09
C SER A 108 -8.26 5.07 -13.51
N GLU A 109 -8.84 4.67 -14.63
CA GLU A 109 -8.57 3.39 -15.28
C GLU A 109 -7.10 3.26 -15.70
N SER A 110 -6.50 4.35 -16.19
CA SER A 110 -5.08 4.40 -16.54
C SER A 110 -4.16 4.20 -15.34
N PHE A 111 -4.55 4.66 -14.16
CA PHE A 111 -3.84 4.37 -12.91
C PHE A 111 -3.86 2.88 -12.58
N ILE A 112 -5.03 2.23 -12.67
CA ILE A 112 -5.18 0.78 -12.44
C ILE A 112 -4.30 -0.01 -13.42
N GLN A 113 -4.37 0.31 -14.71
CA GLN A 113 -3.57 -0.32 -15.76
C GLN A 113 -2.05 -0.14 -15.50
N LYS A 114 -1.65 1.04 -15.04
CA LYS A 114 -0.23 1.29 -14.71
C LYS A 114 0.23 0.48 -13.51
N ILE A 115 -0.56 0.43 -12.44
CA ILE A 115 -0.30 -0.43 -11.27
C ILE A 115 -0.14 -1.88 -11.69
N HIS A 116 -1.10 -2.41 -12.46
CA HIS A 116 -1.05 -3.78 -12.96
C HIS A 116 0.19 -4.04 -13.81
N THR A 117 0.52 -3.13 -14.73
CA THR A 117 1.71 -3.23 -15.59
C THR A 117 3.01 -3.33 -14.78
N ILE A 118 3.11 -2.59 -13.68
CA ILE A 118 4.29 -2.64 -12.80
C ILE A 118 4.32 -3.96 -12.03
N ILE A 119 3.18 -4.40 -11.49
CA ILE A 119 3.03 -5.68 -10.77
C ILE A 119 3.50 -6.85 -11.64
N GLU A 120 3.13 -6.85 -12.92
CA GLU A 120 3.54 -7.87 -13.90
C GLU A 120 4.94 -7.64 -14.48
N ASN A 121 5.72 -6.71 -13.91
CA ASN A 121 7.08 -6.38 -14.32
C ASN A 121 7.21 -6.09 -15.84
N GLN A 122 6.21 -5.44 -16.43
CA GLN A 122 6.18 -5.12 -17.85
C GLN A 122 6.53 -3.65 -18.11
N LYS A 123 7.11 -3.38 -19.28
CA LYS A 123 7.48 -2.02 -19.70
C LYS A 123 6.33 -1.30 -20.43
N LYS A 124 5.54 -2.07 -21.19
CA LYS A 124 4.39 -1.54 -21.95
C LYS A 124 3.12 -1.83 -21.19
N THR A 125 2.17 -0.91 -21.24
CA THR A 125 0.84 -1.08 -20.64
C THR A 125 0.20 -2.38 -21.11
N ILE A 126 -0.21 -3.20 -20.15
CA ILE A 126 -0.92 -4.45 -20.42
C ILE A 126 -2.38 -4.10 -20.70
N PRO A 127 -2.93 -4.51 -21.85
CA PRO A 127 -4.36 -4.35 -22.13
C PRO A 127 -5.18 -5.29 -21.24
N TYR A 128 -6.49 -5.05 -21.18
CA TYR A 128 -7.40 -6.06 -20.66
C TYR A 128 -7.34 -7.33 -21.52
N ARG A 129 -7.68 -8.47 -20.93
CA ARG A 129 -7.72 -9.74 -21.64
C ARG A 129 -8.66 -9.66 -22.85
N ASP A 130 -8.27 -10.30 -23.93
CA ASP A 130 -9.00 -10.40 -25.20
C ASP A 130 -9.65 -11.79 -25.38
N GLY A 131 -9.35 -12.73 -24.48
CA GLY A 131 -9.91 -14.07 -24.42
C GLY A 131 -10.64 -14.37 -23.11
N GLN A 132 -11.30 -15.52 -23.05
CA GLN A 132 -11.96 -16.00 -21.84
C GLN A 132 -10.92 -16.45 -20.83
N ASN A 133 -11.14 -16.10 -19.56
CA ASN A 133 -10.41 -16.62 -18.42
C ASN A 133 -11.33 -17.51 -17.58
N VAL A 134 -10.74 -18.46 -16.86
CA VAL A 134 -11.45 -19.34 -15.93
C VAL A 134 -10.56 -19.50 -14.70
N ILE A 135 -11.15 -19.39 -13.53
CA ILE A 135 -10.45 -19.60 -12.26
C ILE A 135 -10.71 -21.04 -11.81
N TYR A 136 -9.64 -21.78 -11.62
CA TYR A 136 -9.66 -23.19 -11.18
C TYR A 136 -9.11 -23.32 -9.77
N ASP A 137 -9.61 -24.32 -9.04
CA ASP A 137 -8.98 -24.77 -7.82
C ASP A 137 -7.65 -25.47 -8.16
N SER A 138 -6.58 -25.06 -7.51
CA SER A 138 -5.26 -25.64 -7.73
C SER A 138 -5.12 -27.06 -7.18
N SER A 139 -6.01 -27.49 -6.28
CA SER A 139 -5.96 -28.80 -5.61
C SER A 139 -6.61 -29.91 -6.41
N ASP A 140 -7.74 -29.65 -7.08
CA ASP A 140 -8.53 -30.66 -7.79
C ASP A 140 -8.86 -30.28 -9.24
N GLY A 141 -8.48 -29.06 -9.68
CA GLY A 141 -8.77 -28.57 -11.02
C GLY A 141 -10.24 -28.23 -11.29
N ALA A 142 -11.08 -28.16 -10.26
CA ALA A 142 -12.47 -27.77 -10.40
C ALA A 142 -12.59 -26.29 -10.77
N MET A 143 -13.56 -25.95 -11.61
CA MET A 143 -13.86 -24.56 -11.95
C MET A 143 -14.47 -23.85 -10.72
N ILE A 144 -13.74 -22.90 -10.17
CA ILE A 144 -14.21 -22.05 -9.07
C ILE A 144 -15.07 -20.90 -9.58
N TYR A 145 -14.64 -20.26 -10.68
CA TYR A 145 -15.32 -19.09 -11.16
C TYR A 145 -15.08 -18.84 -12.67
N LEU A 146 -16.14 -18.49 -13.38
CA LEU A 146 -16.13 -18.04 -14.76
C LEU A 146 -16.43 -16.52 -14.84
N PRO A 147 -15.40 -15.68 -15.03
CA PRO A 147 -15.56 -14.24 -15.19
C PRO A 147 -16.38 -13.85 -16.44
N PRO A 148 -16.77 -12.55 -16.59
CA PRO A 148 -17.47 -12.08 -17.76
C PRO A 148 -16.68 -12.31 -19.05
N GLU A 149 -17.34 -12.30 -20.18
CA GLU A 149 -16.67 -12.39 -21.48
C GLU A 149 -15.73 -11.21 -21.71
N ALA A 150 -14.62 -11.45 -22.42
CA ALA A 150 -13.59 -10.45 -22.65
C ALA A 150 -14.14 -9.15 -23.29
N LYS A 151 -15.11 -9.27 -24.19
CA LYS A 151 -15.77 -8.11 -24.84
C LYS A 151 -16.45 -7.14 -23.87
N ASP A 152 -16.89 -7.64 -22.70
CA ASP A 152 -17.61 -6.85 -21.71
C ASP A 152 -16.66 -6.16 -20.69
N VAL A 153 -15.44 -6.66 -20.55
CA VAL A 153 -14.47 -6.18 -19.56
C VAL A 153 -14.22 -4.67 -19.65
N PRO A 154 -13.98 -4.06 -20.82
CA PRO A 154 -13.73 -2.63 -20.89
C PRO A 154 -14.89 -1.78 -20.36
N SER A 155 -16.12 -2.17 -20.67
CA SER A 155 -17.31 -1.44 -20.21
C SER A 155 -17.51 -1.61 -18.70
N LEU A 156 -17.30 -2.80 -18.15
CA LEU A 156 -17.42 -3.09 -16.74
C LEU A 156 -16.36 -2.35 -15.91
N MET A 157 -15.13 -2.26 -16.40
CA MET A 157 -14.05 -1.50 -15.74
C MET A 157 -14.32 0.00 -15.74
N LYS A 158 -14.80 0.54 -16.87
CA LYS A 158 -15.22 1.95 -16.98
C LYS A 158 -16.35 2.26 -15.99
N ASP A 159 -17.35 1.39 -15.90
CA ASP A 159 -18.47 1.55 -14.98
C ASP A 159 -18.01 1.47 -13.51
N LEU A 160 -17.10 0.55 -13.17
CA LEU A 160 -16.52 0.45 -11.83
C LEU A 160 -15.80 1.72 -11.43
N VAL A 161 -14.89 2.24 -12.28
CA VAL A 161 -14.15 3.48 -12.00
C VAL A 161 -15.10 4.68 -11.87
N LYS A 162 -16.10 4.78 -12.74
CA LYS A 162 -17.12 5.82 -12.66
C LYS A 162 -17.93 5.72 -11.36
N TRP A 163 -18.30 4.50 -10.97
CA TRP A 163 -19.04 4.26 -9.72
C TRP A 163 -18.25 4.72 -8.50
N VAL A 164 -16.97 4.36 -8.40
CA VAL A 164 -16.09 4.81 -7.31
C VAL A 164 -16.06 6.33 -7.23
N LYS A 165 -15.83 7.02 -8.36
CA LYS A 165 -15.78 8.49 -8.40
C LYS A 165 -17.06 9.15 -7.95
N ASN A 166 -18.19 8.61 -8.36
CA ASN A 166 -19.51 9.19 -8.07
C ASN A 166 -19.95 8.96 -6.61
N ASN A 167 -19.34 8.01 -5.90
CA ASN A 167 -19.76 7.64 -4.55
C ASN A 167 -18.74 8.02 -3.47
N ALA A 168 -17.53 8.50 -3.85
CA ALA A 168 -16.46 8.78 -2.91
C ALA A 168 -16.81 9.81 -1.84
N ASP A 169 -17.70 10.75 -2.15
CA ASP A 169 -18.18 11.78 -1.21
C ASP A 169 -19.53 11.43 -0.55
N ILE A 170 -20.10 10.25 -0.88
CA ILE A 170 -21.44 9.85 -0.45
C ILE A 170 -21.40 8.69 0.56
N LEU A 171 -20.55 7.71 0.30
CA LEU A 171 -20.45 6.49 1.09
C LEU A 171 -19.16 6.47 1.93
N PRO A 172 -19.16 5.79 3.09
CA PRO A 172 -17.94 5.55 3.83
C PRO A 172 -16.86 4.87 2.96
N ILE A 173 -15.66 5.42 2.96
CA ILE A 173 -14.56 4.95 2.11
C ILE A 173 -14.23 3.45 2.30
N PRO A 174 -14.24 2.89 3.53
CA PRO A 174 -14.04 1.45 3.67
C PRO A 174 -15.08 0.62 2.91
N ILE A 175 -16.34 1.08 2.82
CA ILE A 175 -17.36 0.42 1.98
C ILE A 175 -16.98 0.50 0.51
N ILE A 176 -16.60 1.68 0.01
CA ILE A 176 -16.22 1.88 -1.39
C ILE A 176 -15.01 1.00 -1.76
N ALA A 177 -14.01 0.97 -0.89
CA ALA A 177 -12.80 0.16 -1.09
C ALA A 177 -13.12 -1.34 -1.12
N GLY A 178 -14.00 -1.82 -0.23
CA GLY A 178 -14.46 -3.21 -0.22
C GLY A 178 -15.28 -3.57 -1.44
N LEU A 179 -16.17 -2.69 -1.88
CA LEU A 179 -16.99 -2.88 -3.08
C LEU A 179 -16.12 -2.84 -4.37
N PHE A 180 -15.16 -1.93 -4.43
CA PHE A 180 -14.19 -1.91 -5.52
C PHE A 180 -13.39 -3.21 -5.59
N HIS A 181 -12.85 -3.66 -4.47
CA HIS A 181 -12.08 -4.91 -4.40
C HIS A 181 -12.89 -6.08 -4.95
N TYR A 182 -14.09 -6.29 -4.42
CA TYR A 182 -14.98 -7.35 -4.85
C TYR A 182 -15.28 -7.30 -6.35
N GLN A 183 -15.69 -6.13 -6.84
CA GLN A 183 -16.08 -5.99 -8.24
C GLN A 183 -14.90 -6.15 -9.19
N PHE A 184 -13.72 -5.65 -8.81
CA PHE A 184 -12.52 -5.80 -9.62
C PHE A 184 -12.12 -7.28 -9.78
N VAL A 185 -12.07 -8.05 -8.66
CA VAL A 185 -11.75 -9.48 -8.75
C VAL A 185 -12.85 -10.28 -9.43
N THR A 186 -14.11 -9.82 -9.37
CA THR A 186 -15.25 -10.43 -10.08
C THR A 186 -15.17 -10.19 -11.59
N ILE A 187 -14.80 -9.00 -12.04
CA ILE A 187 -14.57 -8.70 -13.48
C ILE A 187 -13.36 -9.48 -13.99
N HIS A 188 -12.32 -9.61 -13.16
CA HIS A 188 -11.08 -10.32 -13.49
C HIS A 188 -10.48 -9.86 -14.83
N PRO A 189 -10.09 -8.57 -14.93
CA PRO A 189 -9.85 -7.92 -16.21
C PRO A 189 -8.58 -8.37 -16.93
N TYR A 190 -7.67 -9.09 -16.27
CA TYR A 190 -6.40 -9.53 -16.83
C TYR A 190 -6.26 -11.06 -16.76
N TYR A 191 -5.26 -11.61 -17.42
CA TYR A 191 -4.98 -13.04 -17.36
C TYR A 191 -4.33 -13.44 -16.02
N ASP A 192 -3.46 -12.59 -15.46
CA ASP A 192 -2.79 -12.78 -14.16
C ASP A 192 -2.75 -11.47 -13.38
N GLY A 193 -2.28 -11.46 -12.13
CA GLY A 193 -2.07 -10.29 -11.28
C GLY A 193 -3.33 -9.58 -10.81
N ASN A 194 -4.53 -10.12 -11.04
CA ASN A 194 -5.78 -9.49 -10.64
C ASN A 194 -5.90 -9.32 -9.13
N GLY A 195 -5.55 -10.33 -8.34
CA GLY A 195 -5.57 -10.28 -6.88
C GLY A 195 -4.62 -9.23 -6.33
N ARG A 196 -3.37 -9.23 -6.78
CA ARG A 196 -2.33 -8.26 -6.39
C ARG A 196 -2.74 -6.83 -6.74
N THR A 197 -3.29 -6.63 -7.93
CA THR A 197 -3.80 -5.33 -8.40
C THR A 197 -4.98 -4.86 -7.55
N ALA A 198 -5.96 -5.73 -7.29
CA ALA A 198 -7.12 -5.42 -6.46
C ALA A 198 -6.71 -4.95 -5.06
N ARG A 199 -5.81 -5.69 -4.39
CA ARG A 199 -5.32 -5.36 -3.05
C ARG A 199 -4.62 -4.01 -3.02
N LEU A 200 -3.70 -3.77 -3.96
CA LEU A 200 -2.96 -2.52 -3.97
C LEU A 200 -3.83 -1.30 -4.32
N VAL A 201 -4.76 -1.43 -5.27
CA VAL A 201 -5.70 -0.35 -5.61
C VAL A 201 -6.70 -0.10 -4.47
N THR A 202 -7.11 -1.14 -3.74
CA THR A 202 -7.91 -1.00 -2.51
C THR A 202 -7.17 -0.16 -1.47
N SER A 203 -5.89 -0.47 -1.22
CA SER A 203 -5.02 0.31 -0.33
C SER A 203 -4.86 1.76 -0.81
N TYR A 204 -4.74 1.98 -2.12
CA TYR A 204 -4.74 3.33 -2.69
C TYR A 204 -6.01 4.10 -2.37
N LEU A 205 -7.18 3.52 -2.59
CA LEU A 205 -8.47 4.16 -2.32
C LEU A 205 -8.59 4.55 -0.84
N MET A 206 -8.25 3.64 0.07
CA MET A 206 -8.21 3.91 1.50
C MET A 206 -7.29 5.10 1.82
N ARG A 207 -6.06 5.09 1.30
CA ARG A 207 -5.07 6.16 1.56
C ARG A 207 -5.45 7.50 0.95
N LYS A 208 -5.97 7.52 -0.28
CA LYS A 208 -6.39 8.73 -1.00
C LYS A 208 -7.46 9.51 -0.26
N TYR A 209 -8.35 8.81 0.40
CA TYR A 209 -9.49 9.43 1.09
C TYR A 209 -9.34 9.45 2.62
N GLY A 210 -8.11 9.46 3.12
CA GLY A 210 -7.80 9.74 4.53
C GLY A 210 -7.82 8.52 5.47
N TYR A 211 -7.94 7.30 4.95
CA TYR A 211 -7.85 6.06 5.75
C TYR A 211 -6.48 5.38 5.64
N GLY A 212 -5.44 6.17 5.43
CA GLY A 212 -4.10 5.65 5.20
C GLY A 212 -3.29 5.36 6.46
N LEU A 213 -3.67 5.89 7.62
CA LEU A 213 -2.87 5.81 8.87
C LEU A 213 -1.38 6.05 8.59
N LYS A 214 -1.05 7.09 7.83
CA LYS A 214 0.33 7.40 7.38
C LYS A 214 1.03 6.24 6.64
N GLY A 215 0.28 5.28 6.07
CA GLY A 215 0.81 4.15 5.30
C GLY A 215 1.42 3.03 6.12
N ILE A 216 1.14 2.93 7.42
CA ILE A 216 1.79 1.96 8.33
C ILE A 216 0.98 0.70 8.62
N TYR A 217 -0.13 0.44 7.92
CA TYR A 217 -0.88 -0.81 8.04
C TYR A 217 -0.78 -1.66 6.77
N SER A 218 -1.01 -2.96 6.92
CA SER A 218 -1.17 -3.91 5.82
C SER A 218 -2.47 -4.69 6.03
N LEU A 219 -3.37 -4.60 5.06
CA LEU A 219 -4.59 -5.39 5.02
C LEU A 219 -4.30 -6.79 4.44
N GLU A 220 -3.25 -6.91 3.66
CA GLU A 220 -2.78 -8.16 3.08
C GLU A 220 -2.37 -9.17 4.15
N GLU A 221 -1.82 -8.70 5.28
CA GLU A 221 -1.51 -9.54 6.44
C GLU A 221 -2.78 -10.21 7.00
N TYR A 222 -3.89 -9.50 7.08
CA TYR A 222 -5.18 -10.04 7.50
C TYR A 222 -5.68 -11.13 6.53
N TYR A 223 -5.61 -10.87 5.24
CA TYR A 223 -6.03 -11.84 4.22
C TYR A 223 -5.17 -13.10 4.23
N ALA A 224 -3.85 -12.97 4.31
CA ALA A 224 -2.93 -14.10 4.31
C ALA A 224 -3.10 -15.01 5.54
N LYS A 225 -3.33 -14.42 6.72
CA LYS A 225 -3.59 -15.18 7.96
C LYS A 225 -4.93 -15.91 7.95
N ASN A 226 -5.89 -15.46 7.17
CA ASN A 226 -7.24 -15.99 7.06
C ASN A 226 -7.57 -16.29 5.58
N LEU A 227 -6.65 -16.92 4.87
CA LEU A 227 -6.71 -17.05 3.40
C LEU A 227 -7.96 -17.81 2.93
N GLN A 228 -8.35 -18.89 3.61
CA GLN A 228 -9.57 -19.62 3.27
C GLN A 228 -10.81 -18.76 3.46
N ASP A 229 -10.87 -17.99 4.55
CA ASP A 229 -11.99 -17.08 4.82
C ASP A 229 -12.06 -15.95 3.79
N TYR A 230 -10.88 -15.45 3.33
CA TYR A 230 -10.80 -14.49 2.24
C TYR A 230 -11.42 -15.01 0.96
N TYR A 231 -11.06 -16.21 0.52
CA TYR A 231 -11.64 -16.81 -0.67
C TYR A 231 -13.12 -17.16 -0.49
N ASN A 232 -13.51 -17.69 0.66
CA ASN A 232 -14.89 -18.01 0.98
C ASN A 232 -15.78 -16.75 0.95
N ALA A 233 -15.30 -15.63 1.48
CA ALA A 233 -16.04 -14.38 1.49
C ALA A 233 -16.26 -13.82 0.08
N LEU A 234 -15.39 -14.12 -0.87
CA LEU A 234 -15.57 -13.74 -2.28
C LEU A 234 -16.65 -14.59 -2.98
N VAL A 235 -17.04 -15.75 -2.44
CA VAL A 235 -18.10 -16.60 -2.99
C VAL A 235 -19.47 -16.13 -2.49
N THR A 236 -20.05 -15.14 -3.12
CA THR A 236 -21.32 -14.51 -2.72
C THR A 236 -22.56 -15.07 -3.41
N HIS A 237 -22.42 -16.04 -4.32
CA HIS A 237 -23.51 -16.65 -5.05
C HIS A 237 -23.18 -18.11 -5.37
N PRO A 238 -24.17 -19.05 -5.30
CA PRO A 238 -23.94 -20.46 -5.55
C PRO A 238 -23.51 -20.79 -6.98
N HIS A 239 -23.90 -19.96 -7.97
CA HIS A 239 -23.42 -20.10 -9.33
C HIS A 239 -22.04 -19.48 -9.52
N HIS A 240 -21.14 -20.27 -10.09
CA HIS A 240 -19.77 -19.87 -10.38
C HIS A 240 -19.60 -19.09 -11.68
N ASN A 241 -20.68 -18.60 -12.30
CA ASN A 241 -20.67 -17.87 -13.56
C ASN A 241 -21.15 -16.43 -13.35
N TYR A 242 -20.41 -15.48 -13.92
CA TYR A 242 -20.73 -14.06 -13.83
C TYR A 242 -22.18 -13.76 -14.21
N TYR A 243 -22.65 -14.28 -15.34
CA TYR A 243 -23.99 -13.95 -15.88
C TYR A 243 -25.13 -14.71 -15.19
N TYR A 244 -24.85 -15.77 -14.44
CA TYR A 244 -25.86 -16.59 -13.75
C TYR A 244 -26.06 -16.21 -12.30
N GLY A 245 -26.06 -14.88 -12.02
CA GLY A 245 -26.40 -14.34 -10.72
C GLY A 245 -25.25 -13.65 -9.99
N ARG A 246 -23.98 -13.97 -10.30
CA ARG A 246 -22.83 -13.37 -9.64
C ARG A 246 -22.74 -11.86 -9.85
N ASN A 247 -23.08 -11.36 -11.04
CA ASN A 247 -23.13 -9.94 -11.36
C ASN A 247 -24.16 -9.12 -10.57
N ASN A 248 -25.13 -9.78 -9.95
CA ASN A 248 -26.21 -9.20 -9.16
C ASN A 248 -26.32 -9.77 -7.75
N ALA A 249 -25.27 -10.48 -7.30
CA ALA A 249 -25.24 -11.10 -5.99
C ALA A 249 -25.37 -10.05 -4.87
N ASP A 250 -25.95 -10.47 -3.75
CA ASP A 250 -25.83 -9.74 -2.49
C ASP A 250 -24.41 -9.96 -1.93
N ILE A 251 -23.65 -8.88 -1.78
CA ILE A 251 -22.26 -8.89 -1.36
C ILE A 251 -22.07 -8.45 0.10
N THR A 252 -23.12 -8.54 0.90
CA THR A 252 -23.08 -8.19 2.32
C THR A 252 -22.06 -9.01 3.09
N SER A 253 -21.99 -10.34 2.86
CA SER A 253 -21.02 -11.22 3.54
C SER A 253 -19.56 -10.84 3.25
N TRP A 254 -19.27 -10.49 2.00
CA TRP A 254 -17.94 -9.95 1.64
C TRP A 254 -17.65 -8.64 2.38
N LEU A 255 -18.59 -7.71 2.40
CA LEU A 255 -18.40 -6.43 3.11
C LEU A 255 -18.21 -6.63 4.64
N GLU A 256 -18.93 -7.56 5.26
CA GLU A 256 -18.70 -7.89 6.67
C GLU A 256 -17.28 -8.37 6.91
N TYR A 257 -16.80 -9.31 6.08
CA TYR A 257 -15.43 -9.81 6.15
C TYR A 257 -14.40 -8.68 5.93
N PHE A 258 -14.57 -7.90 4.88
CA PHE A 258 -13.65 -6.82 4.52
C PHE A 258 -13.56 -5.73 5.59
N ILE A 259 -14.70 -5.22 6.04
CA ILE A 259 -14.77 -4.15 7.04
C ILE A 259 -14.24 -4.64 8.40
N LYS A 260 -14.48 -5.89 8.77
CA LYS A 260 -13.87 -6.52 9.94
C LYS A 260 -12.34 -6.53 9.79
N GLY A 261 -11.82 -6.94 8.65
CA GLY A 261 -10.38 -6.96 8.38
C GLY A 261 -9.72 -5.58 8.49
N VAL A 262 -10.37 -4.55 7.93
CA VAL A 262 -9.90 -3.16 8.09
C VAL A 262 -9.89 -2.74 9.56
N SER A 263 -10.95 -3.06 10.30
CA SER A 263 -11.07 -2.74 11.74
C SER A 263 -9.95 -3.39 12.56
N GLU A 264 -9.65 -4.68 12.30
CA GLU A 264 -8.57 -5.39 12.99
C GLU A 264 -7.18 -4.87 12.60
N ALA A 265 -6.94 -4.59 11.31
CA ALA A 265 -5.69 -4.01 10.86
C ALA A 265 -5.43 -2.64 11.51
N PHE A 266 -6.45 -1.80 11.62
CA PHE A 266 -6.36 -0.49 12.27
C PHE A 266 -6.09 -0.62 13.78
N ALA A 267 -6.81 -1.50 14.47
CA ALA A 267 -6.62 -1.75 15.91
C ALA A 267 -5.19 -2.25 16.20
N ASN A 268 -4.65 -3.14 15.38
CA ASN A 268 -3.28 -3.64 15.53
C ASN A 268 -2.22 -2.53 15.40
N ILE A 269 -2.42 -1.59 14.48
CA ILE A 269 -1.52 -0.45 14.32
C ILE A 269 -1.65 0.53 15.48
N ASP A 270 -2.86 0.74 15.97
CA ASP A 270 -3.09 1.60 17.13
C ASP A 270 -2.35 1.10 18.36
N ILE A 271 -2.37 -0.22 18.60
CA ILE A 271 -1.62 -0.88 19.68
C ILE A 271 -0.11 -0.72 19.47
N LYS A 272 0.41 -1.01 18.26
CA LYS A 272 1.84 -0.87 17.95
C LYS A 272 2.32 0.57 18.14
N ALA A 273 1.59 1.53 17.61
CA ALA A 273 1.93 2.95 17.71
C ALA A 273 1.89 3.45 19.17
N SER A 274 0.93 2.97 19.98
CA SER A 274 0.84 3.31 21.41
C SER A 274 1.98 2.70 22.23
N ALA A 275 2.39 1.46 21.91
CA ALA A 275 3.53 0.82 22.56
C ALA A 275 4.84 1.60 22.30
N GLU A 276 5.05 2.03 21.06
CA GLU A 276 6.23 2.83 20.70
C GLU A 276 6.23 4.23 21.35
N GLN A 277 5.06 4.86 21.52
CA GLN A 277 4.96 6.13 22.24
C GLN A 277 5.31 6.02 23.73
N ASN A 278 5.01 4.88 24.34
CA ASN A 278 5.23 4.66 25.77
C ASN A 278 6.68 4.24 26.11
N ASN A 279 7.51 3.96 25.11
CA ASN A 279 8.94 3.72 25.32
C ASN A 279 9.63 5.00 25.84
N LYS A 280 10.30 4.91 27.00
CA LYS A 280 10.91 6.06 27.71
C LYS A 280 11.91 6.87 26.87
N THR A 281 12.58 6.23 25.91
CA THR A 281 13.49 6.86 24.93
C THR A 281 12.83 7.93 24.08
N THR A 282 11.54 7.81 23.83
CA THR A 282 10.77 8.77 23.00
C THR A 282 10.54 10.10 23.72
N ALA A 283 10.52 10.12 25.04
CA ALA A 283 10.26 11.33 25.84
C ALA A 283 11.36 12.40 25.71
N ASP A 284 12.63 11.98 25.56
CA ASP A 284 13.77 12.89 25.43
C ASP A 284 13.96 13.43 23.99
N ILE A 285 13.42 12.71 23.00
CA ILE A 285 13.54 13.04 21.57
C ILE A 285 12.48 14.05 21.11
N VAL A 286 11.29 14.05 21.71
CA VAL A 286 10.15 14.89 21.32
C VAL A 286 10.45 16.40 21.32
N PRO A 287 11.19 16.98 22.31
CA PRO A 287 11.54 18.41 22.27
C PRO A 287 12.42 18.80 21.07
N MET A 288 13.40 17.93 20.72
CA MET A 288 14.29 18.18 19.58
C MET A 288 13.53 18.14 18.25
N LEU A 289 12.60 17.18 18.09
CA LEU A 289 11.77 17.05 16.90
C LEU A 289 10.78 18.22 16.72
N ARG A 290 10.33 18.84 17.82
CA ARG A 290 9.42 20.00 17.75
C ARG A 290 10.09 21.22 17.10
N ASN A 291 11.40 21.35 17.27
CA ASN A 291 12.17 22.48 16.74
C ASN A 291 12.55 22.32 15.26
N LEU A 292 12.34 21.14 14.68
CA LEU A 292 12.60 20.87 13.27
C LEU A 292 11.43 21.30 12.39
N ASP A 293 11.74 21.94 11.26
CA ASP A 293 10.75 22.22 10.22
C ASP A 293 10.28 20.94 9.50
N ILE A 294 9.21 21.05 8.71
CA ILE A 294 8.61 19.91 8.01
C ILE A 294 9.61 19.20 7.07
N LYS A 295 10.47 19.97 6.39
CA LYS A 295 11.47 19.42 5.47
C LYS A 295 12.64 18.78 6.21
N GLN A 296 13.04 19.33 7.35
CA GLN A 296 14.02 18.73 8.24
C GLN A 296 13.53 17.38 8.80
N ARG A 297 12.27 17.31 9.23
CA ARG A 297 11.67 16.06 9.69
C ARG A 297 11.61 15.01 8.57
N LYS A 298 11.25 15.45 7.35
CA LYS A 298 11.19 14.58 6.18
C LYS A 298 12.57 14.03 5.80
N ILE A 299 13.62 14.85 5.85
CA ILE A 299 14.98 14.42 5.49
C ILE A 299 15.60 13.45 6.51
N LEU A 300 15.14 13.45 7.78
CA LEU A 300 15.56 12.46 8.77
C LEU A 300 15.28 11.03 8.30
N GLU A 301 14.18 10.81 7.59
CA GLU A 301 13.84 9.49 7.04
C GLU A 301 14.91 9.00 6.06
N LEU A 302 15.49 9.89 5.27
CA LEU A 302 16.58 9.54 4.35
C LEU A 302 17.86 9.14 5.10
N PHE A 303 18.10 9.74 6.26
CA PHE A 303 19.24 9.39 7.12
C PHE A 303 19.08 8.06 7.86
N THR A 304 17.86 7.47 7.90
CA THR A 304 17.70 6.10 8.39
C THR A 304 18.27 5.07 7.39
N GLU A 305 18.35 5.43 6.10
CA GLU A 305 18.88 4.57 5.05
C GLU A 305 20.35 4.88 4.71
N TYR A 306 20.76 6.14 4.84
CA TYR A 306 22.08 6.62 4.41
C TYR A 306 22.75 7.39 5.54
N LYS A 307 23.97 7.00 5.92
CA LYS A 307 24.79 7.79 6.87
C LYS A 307 25.14 9.18 6.34
N GLU A 308 25.30 9.29 5.02
CA GLU A 308 25.60 10.52 4.31
C GLU A 308 24.69 10.65 3.08
N ILE A 309 24.23 11.86 2.80
CA ILE A 309 23.38 12.16 1.64
C ILE A 309 24.00 13.24 0.75
N THR A 310 23.73 13.17 -0.54
CA THR A 310 24.07 14.19 -1.52
C THR A 310 22.92 15.17 -1.74
N SER A 311 23.21 16.35 -2.31
CA SER A 311 22.15 17.29 -2.70
C SER A 311 21.20 16.73 -3.77
N ASN A 312 21.64 15.75 -4.55
CA ASN A 312 20.80 15.09 -5.55
C ASN A 312 19.79 14.14 -4.88
N GLN A 313 20.23 13.31 -3.94
CA GLN A 313 19.36 12.45 -3.14
C GLN A 313 18.34 13.26 -2.34
N ALA A 314 18.79 14.31 -1.65
CA ALA A 314 17.91 15.21 -0.91
C ALA A 314 16.90 15.92 -1.83
N GLY A 315 17.32 16.34 -3.03
CA GLY A 315 16.45 16.95 -4.02
C GLY A 315 15.38 15.99 -4.51
N GLN A 316 15.75 14.78 -4.89
CA GLN A 316 14.81 13.75 -5.31
C GLN A 316 13.81 13.42 -4.21
N TYR A 317 14.28 13.29 -2.97
CA TYR A 317 13.44 12.94 -1.84
C TYR A 317 12.46 14.05 -1.44
N LEU A 318 12.90 15.32 -1.50
CA LEU A 318 12.09 16.48 -1.13
C LEU A 318 11.30 17.09 -2.31
N GLY A 319 11.40 16.53 -3.52
CA GLY A 319 10.77 17.09 -4.72
C GLY A 319 11.38 18.43 -5.16
N LEU A 320 12.69 18.64 -4.92
CA LEU A 320 13.41 19.88 -5.23
C LEU A 320 14.45 19.64 -6.33
N SER A 321 14.82 20.71 -7.05
CA SER A 321 16.01 20.66 -7.90
C SER A 321 17.27 20.45 -7.06
N SER A 322 18.31 19.80 -7.62
CA SER A 322 19.60 19.60 -6.91
C SER A 322 20.21 20.93 -6.43
N GLN A 323 19.99 22.02 -7.15
CA GLN A 323 20.47 23.36 -6.76
C GLN A 323 19.68 23.89 -5.55
N SER A 324 18.35 23.80 -5.56
CA SER A 324 17.50 24.20 -4.43
C SER A 324 17.76 23.35 -3.19
N ALA A 325 17.92 22.03 -3.35
CA ALA A 325 18.28 21.13 -2.28
C ALA A 325 19.64 21.48 -1.68
N ARG A 326 20.65 21.81 -2.51
CA ARG A 326 21.96 22.22 -2.04
C ARG A 326 21.91 23.50 -1.21
N LEU A 327 21.13 24.50 -1.63
CA LEU A 327 20.95 25.72 -0.84
C LEU A 327 20.29 25.44 0.50
N LEU A 328 19.27 24.59 0.51
CA LEU A 328 18.58 24.18 1.72
C LEU A 328 19.51 23.40 2.68
N LEU A 329 20.27 22.43 2.17
CA LEU A 329 21.23 21.66 2.98
C LEU A 329 22.33 22.57 3.57
N ASN A 330 22.83 23.56 2.82
CA ASN A 330 23.80 24.53 3.36
C ASN A 330 23.18 25.37 4.49
N LYS A 331 21.93 25.85 4.32
CA LYS A 331 21.20 26.54 5.40
C LYS A 331 21.06 25.67 6.65
N TRP A 332 20.86 24.37 6.47
CA TRP A 332 20.78 23.43 7.60
C TRP A 332 22.14 23.11 8.23
N VAL A 333 23.23 23.27 7.48
CA VAL A 333 24.59 23.22 8.06
C VAL A 333 24.85 24.49 8.89
N GLU A 334 24.42 25.67 8.44
CA GLU A 334 24.51 26.93 9.21
C GLU A 334 23.66 26.87 10.49
N ALA A 335 22.52 26.19 10.44
CA ALA A 335 21.65 25.96 11.59
C ALA A 335 22.08 24.76 12.48
N GLU A 336 23.26 24.20 12.25
CA GLU A 336 23.82 23.06 13.01
C GLU A 336 22.95 21.79 13.03
N PHE A 337 21.97 21.69 12.11
CA PHE A 337 21.19 20.49 11.90
C PHE A 337 22.01 19.43 11.15
N LEU A 338 22.79 19.84 10.17
CA LEU A 338 23.68 19.00 9.38
C LEU A 338 25.15 19.40 9.56
N LYS A 339 26.05 18.46 9.24
CA LYS A 339 27.47 18.72 9.01
C LYS A 339 27.83 18.34 7.58
N MET A 340 28.84 19.00 7.03
CA MET A 340 29.46 18.56 5.77
C MET A 340 30.39 17.41 6.05
N ALA A 341 30.03 16.20 5.64
CA ALA A 341 30.88 15.01 5.76
C ALA A 341 32.01 15.05 4.73
N ASN A 342 31.71 15.47 3.47
CA ASN A 342 32.72 15.71 2.44
C ASN A 342 32.57 17.13 1.87
N LYS A 343 33.64 17.93 1.95
CA LYS A 343 33.67 19.35 1.50
C LYS A 343 34.05 19.50 0.00
N ALA A 344 34.42 18.42 -0.69
CA ALA A 344 34.84 18.48 -2.08
C ALA A 344 33.70 18.95 -2.99
N LYS A 345 33.98 19.89 -3.92
CA LYS A 345 32.94 20.47 -4.82
C LYS A 345 32.17 19.42 -5.65
N LYS A 346 32.84 18.36 -6.08
CA LYS A 346 32.27 17.32 -6.95
C LYS A 346 31.52 16.19 -6.20
N ASN A 347 31.93 15.89 -4.95
CA ASN A 347 31.39 14.78 -4.16
C ASN A 347 30.97 15.26 -2.77
N ARG A 348 30.28 16.40 -2.69
CA ARG A 348 29.83 16.96 -1.41
C ARG A 348 28.72 16.08 -0.83
N THR A 349 28.95 15.64 0.41
CA THR A 349 27.96 14.91 1.20
C THR A 349 27.69 15.60 2.53
N TYR A 350 26.55 15.31 3.09
CA TYR A 350 26.05 15.87 4.33
C TYR A 350 25.65 14.74 5.26
N CYS A 351 25.94 14.86 6.55
CA CYS A 351 25.48 13.97 7.61
C CYS A 351 24.77 14.77 8.70
N LEU A 352 24.05 14.11 9.58
CA LEU A 352 23.47 14.76 10.75
C LEU A 352 24.58 15.28 11.69
N SER A 353 24.31 16.35 12.41
CA SER A 353 25.18 16.73 13.52
C SER A 353 24.95 15.79 14.72
N GLU A 354 25.95 15.65 15.61
CA GLU A 354 25.95 14.67 16.70
C GLU A 354 24.71 14.73 17.61
N GLN A 355 24.21 15.92 17.84
CA GLN A 355 23.00 16.10 18.63
C GLN A 355 21.76 15.49 17.97
N TYR A 356 21.69 15.45 16.61
CA TYR A 356 20.57 14.89 15.86
C TYR A 356 20.80 13.45 15.42
N GLU A 357 22.03 12.93 15.47
CA GLU A 357 22.31 11.51 15.25
C GLU A 357 21.58 10.61 16.25
N LYS A 358 21.40 11.10 17.48
CA LYS A 358 20.60 10.42 18.51
C LYS A 358 19.16 10.18 18.10
N LEU A 359 18.63 10.96 17.15
CA LEU A 359 17.29 10.75 16.61
C LEU A 359 17.19 9.52 15.70
N LEU A 360 18.33 8.91 15.29
CA LEU A 360 18.40 7.75 14.40
C LEU A 360 18.83 6.47 15.13
N THR A 361 19.42 6.55 16.29
CA THR A 361 20.10 5.42 16.97
C THR A 361 19.29 4.84 18.13
N GLU A 362 18.19 5.47 18.49
CA GLU A 362 17.25 5.06 19.53
C GLU A 362 15.84 4.92 18.97
#